data_88f56879c863d4177101317601e7acb7
#
_entry.id   88f56879c863d4177101317601e7acb7
#
_cell.length_a   1.000
_cell.length_b   1.000
_cell.length_c   1.000
_cell.angle_alpha   90.00
_cell.angle_beta   90.00
_cell.angle_gamma   90.00
#
_symmetry.space_group_name_H-M   'P 1'
#
loop_
_entity.id
_entity.type
_entity.pdbx_description
1 polymer ?
#
loop_
_entity_poly.entity_id
_entity_poly.type
_entity_poly.pdbx_seq_one_letter_code
_entity_poly.pdbx_strand_id
1 'polypeptide(L)'
;ETYPGRFWGYLAPDPHRDDHRTEMEKFAACPCFRGVKLHPVEHKMDFECPEYQYVYAWAGERGFPVLLHTWGQEVLRFHKLAQSFPRTIFILGHSGGEEDAVRSAIEVAARHENVYLDTACSYVWYGAVEAMARGAGACKVLYGSDAYWNSMEAAVGRILLAELTDEEKRQILGLNAKRLFHLDQPQRG
;
A
#
# COMPACT_ATOMS: atom_id res chain seq x y z
N GLU A 1 15.71 0.90 20.05
CA GLU A 1 14.75 -0.06 19.44
C GLU A 1 14.88 -1.44 20.11
N THR A 2 13.74 -2.02 20.55
CA THR A 2 13.75 -3.34 21.23
C THR A 2 13.98 -4.49 20.23
N TYR A 3 13.57 -4.30 18.96
CA TYR A 3 13.68 -5.31 17.89
C TYR A 3 14.22 -4.68 16.61
N PRO A 4 15.51 -4.36 16.52
CA PRO A 4 16.09 -3.71 15.34
C PRO A 4 15.96 -4.61 14.10
N GLY A 5 15.56 -4.00 12.98
CA GLY A 5 15.41 -4.72 11.71
C GLY A 5 14.22 -5.69 11.63
N ARG A 6 13.35 -5.73 12.64
CA ARG A 6 12.15 -6.59 12.65
C ARG A 6 10.87 -5.84 12.26
N PHE A 7 10.85 -4.53 12.47
CA PHE A 7 9.69 -3.69 12.20
C PHE A 7 10.11 -2.42 11.46
N TRP A 8 9.31 -2.06 10.49
CA TRP A 8 9.38 -0.78 9.79
C TRP A 8 8.02 -0.09 9.89
N GLY A 9 8.04 1.21 10.07
CA GLY A 9 6.83 2.02 10.22
C GLY A 9 6.46 2.76 8.94
N TYR A 10 5.21 3.15 8.87
CA TYR A 10 4.73 4.20 8.00
C TYR A 10 4.67 5.51 8.76
N LEU A 11 5.05 6.62 8.11
CA LEU A 11 4.64 7.93 8.57
C LEU A 11 3.13 8.06 8.38
N ALA A 12 2.42 8.50 9.41
CA ALA A 12 0.98 8.73 9.34
C ALA A 12 0.72 10.22 9.66
N PRO A 13 1.00 11.14 8.72
CA PRO A 13 0.77 12.55 8.95
C PRO A 13 -0.72 12.84 9.12
N ASP A 14 -1.06 13.70 10.08
CA ASP A 14 -2.39 14.28 10.20
C ASP A 14 -2.44 15.59 9.40
N PRO A 15 -3.13 15.62 8.23
CA PRO A 15 -3.15 16.80 7.37
C PRO A 15 -3.89 18.01 7.96
N HIS A 16 -4.64 17.81 9.04
CA HIS A 16 -5.31 18.93 9.77
C HIS A 16 -4.36 19.72 10.65
N ARG A 17 -3.17 19.19 10.91
CA ARG A 17 -2.17 19.87 11.74
C ARG A 17 -1.28 20.77 10.89
N ASP A 18 -1.06 22.01 11.34
CA ASP A 18 -0.20 22.98 10.65
C ASP A 18 1.26 22.50 10.56
N ASP A 19 1.71 21.67 11.51
CA ASP A 19 3.08 21.19 11.61
C ASP A 19 3.33 19.84 10.90
N HIS A 20 2.31 19.22 10.27
CA HIS A 20 2.42 17.88 9.66
C HIS A 20 3.60 17.76 8.68
N ARG A 21 3.90 18.82 7.91
CA ARG A 21 5.02 18.82 6.96
C ARG A 21 6.38 18.78 7.66
N THR A 22 6.53 19.57 8.73
CA THR A 22 7.75 19.58 9.56
C THR A 22 7.93 18.26 10.27
N GLU A 23 6.85 17.68 10.74
CA GLU A 23 6.83 16.37 11.39
C GLU A 23 7.25 15.26 10.41
N MET A 24 6.73 15.26 9.18
CA MET A 24 7.14 14.34 8.13
C MET A 24 8.66 14.42 7.86
N GLU A 25 9.22 15.61 7.70
CA GLU A 25 10.66 15.79 7.48
C GLU A 25 11.49 15.26 8.65
N LYS A 26 11.08 15.56 9.87
CA LYS A 26 11.75 15.11 11.08
C LYS A 26 11.81 13.59 11.18
N PHE A 27 10.67 12.91 10.96
CA PHE A 27 10.60 11.45 11.10
C PHE A 27 11.11 10.69 9.88
N ALA A 28 11.11 11.30 8.68
CA ALA A 28 11.71 10.69 7.51
C ALA A 28 13.22 10.46 7.64
N ALA A 29 13.89 11.21 8.52
CA ALA A 29 15.30 10.97 8.85
C ALA A 29 15.53 9.67 9.63
N CYS A 30 14.49 9.11 10.29
CA CYS A 30 14.60 7.83 10.96
C CYS A 30 14.54 6.68 9.95
N PRO A 31 15.56 5.82 9.87
CA PRO A 31 15.58 4.70 8.92
C PRO A 31 14.54 3.61 9.24
N CYS A 32 13.82 3.74 10.37
CA CYS A 32 12.72 2.85 10.72
C CYS A 32 11.44 3.12 9.93
N PHE A 33 11.27 4.30 9.33
CA PHE A 33 10.13 4.61 8.46
C PHE A 33 10.47 4.36 7.00
N ARG A 34 9.56 3.68 6.29
CA ARG A 34 9.77 3.23 4.91
C ARG A 34 8.61 3.57 3.96
N GLY A 35 7.63 4.31 4.41
CA GLY A 35 6.48 4.71 3.61
C GLY A 35 5.58 5.70 4.34
N VAL A 36 4.49 6.05 3.72
CA VAL A 36 3.45 6.93 4.28
C VAL A 36 2.11 6.20 4.30
N LYS A 37 1.35 6.31 5.39
CA LYS A 37 -0.04 5.84 5.47
C LYS A 37 -0.98 7.04 5.53
N LEU A 38 -2.00 7.03 4.66
CA LEU A 38 -3.08 7.99 4.67
C LEU A 38 -4.44 7.28 4.78
N HIS A 39 -5.37 7.94 5.45
CA HIS A 39 -6.72 7.41 5.67
C HIS A 39 -7.79 8.49 5.39
N PRO A 40 -8.23 8.65 4.12
CA PRO A 40 -9.14 9.72 3.72
C PRO A 40 -10.42 9.78 4.53
N VAL A 41 -11.00 8.62 4.86
CA VAL A 41 -12.25 8.55 5.64
C VAL A 41 -12.05 9.08 7.06
N GLU A 42 -10.99 8.66 7.75
CA GLU A 42 -10.68 9.14 9.11
C GLU A 42 -10.30 10.62 9.12
N HIS A 43 -9.55 11.06 8.12
CA HIS A 43 -9.19 12.46 7.96
C HIS A 43 -10.35 13.31 7.43
N LYS A 44 -11.47 12.69 6.97
CA LYS A 44 -12.60 13.39 6.32
C LYS A 44 -12.13 14.30 5.18
N MET A 45 -11.18 13.83 4.42
CA MET A 45 -10.55 14.55 3.33
C MET A 45 -10.70 13.82 2.00
N ASP A 46 -10.76 14.59 0.93
CA ASP A 46 -10.75 14.04 -0.41
C ASP A 46 -9.33 13.60 -0.82
N PHE A 47 -9.23 12.54 -1.66
CA PHE A 47 -7.96 12.04 -2.20
C PHE A 47 -7.16 13.09 -2.97
N GLU A 48 -7.84 14.07 -3.54
CA GLU A 48 -7.24 15.12 -4.37
C GLU A 48 -7.13 16.47 -3.64
N CYS A 49 -7.30 16.51 -2.31
CA CYS A 49 -7.09 17.75 -1.56
C CYS A 49 -5.60 18.20 -1.62
N PRO A 50 -5.34 19.50 -1.51
CA PRO A 50 -3.98 20.05 -1.62
C PRO A 50 -2.99 19.44 -0.62
N GLU A 51 -3.44 19.12 0.59
CA GLU A 51 -2.63 18.51 1.65
C GLU A 51 -2.14 17.13 1.23
N TYR A 52 -3.03 16.31 0.65
CA TYR A 52 -2.67 14.99 0.15
C TYR A 52 -1.78 15.06 -1.09
N GLN A 53 -2.04 16.00 -2.00
CA GLN A 53 -1.17 16.22 -3.16
C GLN A 53 0.26 16.58 -2.74
N TYR A 54 0.40 17.40 -1.68
CA TYR A 54 1.71 17.66 -1.08
C TYR A 54 2.38 16.37 -0.60
N VAL A 55 1.65 15.52 0.15
CA VAL A 55 2.19 14.25 0.66
C VAL A 55 2.59 13.32 -0.49
N TYR A 56 1.80 13.24 -1.56
CA TYR A 56 2.13 12.42 -2.73
C TYR A 56 3.42 12.90 -3.39
N ALA A 57 3.54 14.19 -3.68
CA ALA A 57 4.74 14.76 -4.28
C ALA A 57 5.97 14.53 -3.40
N TRP A 58 5.86 14.82 -2.11
CA TRP A 58 6.91 14.65 -1.13
C TRP A 58 7.38 13.19 -1.02
N ALA A 59 6.44 12.24 -0.97
CA ALA A 59 6.72 10.81 -0.89
C ALA A 59 7.41 10.29 -2.17
N GLY A 60 6.93 10.72 -3.34
CA GLY A 60 7.51 10.37 -4.63
C GLY A 60 8.97 10.87 -4.80
N GLU A 61 9.30 12.05 -4.25
CA GLU A 61 10.67 12.58 -4.27
C GLU A 61 11.63 11.76 -3.40
N ARG A 62 11.14 11.13 -2.35
CA ARG A 62 11.92 10.33 -1.38
C ARG A 62 11.88 8.84 -1.64
N GLY A 63 11.09 8.39 -2.61
CA GLY A 63 10.88 6.96 -2.88
C GLY A 63 10.11 6.26 -1.74
N PHE A 64 9.25 6.98 -1.03
CA PHE A 64 8.38 6.41 -0.02
C PHE A 64 7.07 5.97 -0.65
N PRO A 65 6.72 4.67 -0.64
CA PRO A 65 5.40 4.23 -1.05
C PRO A 65 4.31 4.82 -0.15
N VAL A 66 3.16 5.17 -0.76
CA VAL A 66 2.00 5.69 -0.05
C VAL A 66 0.93 4.61 0.01
N LEU A 67 0.68 4.09 1.21
CA LEU A 67 -0.43 3.19 1.49
C LEU A 67 -1.67 4.04 1.79
N LEU A 68 -2.64 4.03 0.87
CA LEU A 68 -3.92 4.71 1.03
C LEU A 68 -5.01 3.71 1.40
N HIS A 69 -5.79 4.04 2.43
CA HIS A 69 -7.05 3.33 2.67
C HIS A 69 -7.99 3.58 1.49
N THR A 70 -8.51 2.52 0.88
CA THR A 70 -9.46 2.61 -0.23
C THR A 70 -10.66 1.72 0.03
N TRP A 71 -11.85 2.20 -0.38
CA TRP A 71 -13.08 1.42 -0.26
C TRP A 71 -14.02 1.73 -1.43
N GLY A 72 -14.69 0.72 -1.97
CA GLY A 72 -15.59 0.89 -3.10
C GLY A 72 -14.90 1.41 -4.37
N GLN A 73 -15.68 2.01 -5.24
CA GLN A 73 -15.26 2.44 -6.58
C GLN A 73 -14.31 3.66 -6.60
N GLU A 74 -14.00 4.24 -5.47
CA GLU A 74 -13.00 5.33 -5.39
C GLU A 74 -11.61 4.90 -5.87
N VAL A 75 -11.34 3.60 -5.94
CA VAL A 75 -10.12 3.05 -6.54
C VAL A 75 -9.90 3.51 -8.00
N LEU A 76 -10.97 3.81 -8.73
CA LEU A 76 -10.88 4.31 -10.11
C LEU A 76 -10.23 5.70 -10.21
N ARG A 77 -10.24 6.48 -9.13
CA ARG A 77 -9.56 7.79 -9.07
C ARG A 77 -8.05 7.68 -9.22
N PHE A 78 -7.50 6.49 -8.93
CA PHE A 78 -6.07 6.23 -9.05
C PHE A 78 -5.57 6.22 -10.50
N HIS A 79 -6.45 6.12 -11.51
CA HIS A 79 -6.05 6.41 -12.89
C HIS A 79 -5.49 7.83 -13.05
N LYS A 80 -6.18 8.82 -12.48
CA LYS A 80 -5.74 10.21 -12.51
C LYS A 80 -4.57 10.46 -11.58
N LEU A 81 -4.63 9.96 -10.34
CA LEU A 81 -3.57 10.15 -9.35
C LEU A 81 -2.23 9.56 -9.82
N ALA A 82 -2.23 8.34 -10.35
CA ALA A 82 -1.03 7.69 -10.86
C ALA A 82 -0.35 8.47 -12.00
N GLN A 83 -1.16 9.07 -12.88
CA GLN A 83 -0.65 9.93 -13.97
C GLN A 83 -0.14 11.27 -13.47
N SER A 84 -0.83 11.88 -12.49
CA SER A 84 -0.46 13.18 -11.93
C SER A 84 0.80 13.11 -11.05
N PHE A 85 1.05 11.95 -10.44
CA PHE A 85 2.18 11.71 -9.55
C PHE A 85 3.00 10.48 -9.98
N PRO A 86 3.67 10.52 -11.15
CA PRO A 86 4.31 9.34 -11.75
C PRO A 86 5.50 8.79 -10.95
N ARG A 87 6.08 9.60 -10.04
CA ARG A 87 7.16 9.16 -9.15
C ARG A 87 6.65 8.56 -7.84
N THR A 88 5.38 8.73 -7.53
CA THR A 88 4.77 8.24 -6.29
C THR A 88 4.25 6.83 -6.50
N ILE A 89 4.66 5.92 -5.65
CA ILE A 89 4.12 4.56 -5.60
C ILE A 89 2.88 4.58 -4.72
N PHE A 90 1.75 4.18 -5.27
CA PHE A 90 0.48 4.05 -4.55
C PHE A 90 0.20 2.58 -4.23
N ILE A 91 -0.10 2.28 -2.97
CA ILE A 91 -0.60 0.97 -2.54
C ILE A 91 -2.06 1.16 -2.15
N LEU A 92 -2.96 0.47 -2.86
CA LEU A 92 -4.39 0.52 -2.59
C LEU A 92 -4.71 -0.36 -1.38
N GLY A 93 -4.72 0.23 -0.18
CA GLY A 93 -5.09 -0.48 1.05
C GLY A 93 -6.48 -1.10 0.92
N HIS A 94 -6.62 -2.38 1.20
CA HIS A 94 -7.80 -3.21 0.98
C HIS A 94 -8.19 -3.42 -0.50
N SER A 95 -7.44 -2.84 -1.44
CA SER A 95 -7.74 -2.92 -2.89
C SER A 95 -9.22 -2.61 -3.22
N GLY A 96 -9.84 -1.68 -2.48
CA GLY A 96 -11.24 -1.30 -2.64
C GLY A 96 -12.23 -2.10 -1.79
N GLY A 97 -11.82 -3.17 -1.12
CA GLY A 97 -12.61 -3.88 -0.09
C GLY A 97 -13.79 -4.71 -0.58
N GLU A 98 -14.48 -4.32 -1.63
CA GLU A 98 -15.65 -4.98 -2.19
C GLU A 98 -15.30 -5.66 -3.52
N GLU A 99 -16.02 -6.74 -3.92
CA GLU A 99 -15.67 -7.53 -5.09
C GLU A 99 -15.52 -6.69 -6.36
N ASP A 100 -16.51 -5.86 -6.68
CA ASP A 100 -16.49 -5.03 -7.88
C ASP A 100 -15.37 -3.97 -7.81
N ALA A 101 -15.11 -3.43 -6.64
CA ALA A 101 -14.04 -2.47 -6.43
C ALA A 101 -12.65 -3.12 -6.55
N VAL A 102 -12.48 -4.35 -6.05
CA VAL A 102 -11.23 -5.10 -6.24
C VAL A 102 -10.97 -5.39 -7.71
N ARG A 103 -12.01 -5.73 -8.50
CA ARG A 103 -11.89 -5.89 -9.96
C ARG A 103 -11.44 -4.60 -10.63
N SER A 104 -12.01 -3.46 -10.24
CA SER A 104 -11.59 -2.14 -10.71
C SER A 104 -10.15 -1.81 -10.28
N ALA A 105 -9.77 -2.14 -9.04
CA ALA A 105 -8.40 -1.93 -8.54
C ALA A 105 -7.36 -2.75 -9.33
N ILE A 106 -7.71 -4.00 -9.71
CA ILE A 106 -6.89 -4.85 -10.58
C ILE A 106 -6.65 -4.16 -11.92
N GLU A 107 -7.70 -3.61 -12.54
CA GLU A 107 -7.59 -2.88 -13.81
C GLU A 107 -6.69 -1.64 -13.68
N VAL A 108 -6.86 -0.86 -12.63
CA VAL A 108 -6.01 0.31 -12.34
C VAL A 108 -4.55 -0.11 -12.19
N ALA A 109 -4.28 -1.12 -11.36
CA ALA A 109 -2.91 -1.59 -11.13
C ALA A 109 -2.26 -2.19 -12.39
N ALA A 110 -3.03 -2.86 -13.25
CA ALA A 110 -2.55 -3.38 -14.52
C ALA A 110 -2.11 -2.27 -15.50
N ARG A 111 -2.76 -1.11 -15.46
CA ARG A 111 -2.51 0.02 -16.36
C ARG A 111 -1.42 0.98 -15.88
N HIS A 112 -1.11 1.01 -14.60
CA HIS A 112 -0.18 1.97 -14.01
C HIS A 112 0.96 1.28 -13.26
N GLU A 113 2.18 1.49 -13.69
CA GLU A 113 3.36 0.86 -13.10
C GLU A 113 3.56 1.21 -11.62
N ASN A 114 3.12 2.39 -11.22
CA ASN A 114 3.25 2.93 -9.87
C ASN A 114 2.05 2.63 -8.95
N VAL A 115 1.11 1.75 -9.35
CA VAL A 115 -0.02 1.32 -8.50
C VAL A 115 0.11 -0.14 -8.13
N TYR A 116 -0.08 -0.44 -6.85
CA TYR A 116 0.04 -1.77 -6.24
C TYR A 116 -1.23 -2.13 -5.47
N LEU A 117 -1.51 -3.42 -5.37
CA LEU A 117 -2.64 -3.98 -4.64
C LEU A 117 -2.20 -4.49 -3.27
N ASP A 118 -3.12 -4.44 -2.31
CA ASP A 118 -2.95 -4.96 -0.96
C ASP A 118 -4.02 -6.02 -0.67
N THR A 119 -3.63 -7.13 -0.06
CA THR A 119 -4.54 -8.24 0.28
C THR A 119 -5.20 -8.08 1.64
N ALA A 120 -5.01 -6.98 2.35
CA ALA A 120 -5.57 -6.70 3.67
C ALA A 120 -7.08 -6.43 3.60
N CYS A 121 -7.88 -7.41 3.23
CA CYS A 121 -9.32 -7.29 3.14
C CYS A 121 -10.06 -8.48 3.74
N SER A 122 -11.14 -8.19 4.50
CA SER A 122 -12.01 -9.21 5.10
C SER A 122 -13.05 -9.75 4.12
N TYR A 123 -13.47 -8.95 3.14
CA TYR A 123 -14.59 -9.24 2.24
C TYR A 123 -14.15 -9.73 0.85
N VAL A 124 -13.11 -10.54 0.81
CA VAL A 124 -12.63 -11.10 -0.47
C VAL A 124 -13.34 -12.42 -0.76
N TRP A 125 -13.74 -12.60 -2.02
CA TRP A 125 -14.29 -13.87 -2.49
C TRP A 125 -13.19 -14.92 -2.70
N TYR A 126 -13.61 -16.19 -2.83
CA TYR A 126 -12.69 -17.28 -3.20
C TYR A 126 -12.05 -17.00 -4.57
N GLY A 127 -10.73 -17.10 -4.64
CA GLY A 127 -9.98 -16.80 -5.87
C GLY A 127 -9.61 -15.31 -6.07
N ALA A 128 -9.86 -14.44 -5.09
CA ALA A 128 -9.52 -13.01 -5.21
C ALA A 128 -8.02 -12.77 -5.35
N VAL A 129 -7.19 -13.49 -4.61
CA VAL A 129 -5.71 -13.37 -4.69
C VAL A 129 -5.22 -13.80 -6.06
N GLU A 130 -5.76 -14.89 -6.59
CA GLU A 130 -5.49 -15.37 -7.96
C GLU A 130 -5.91 -14.34 -9.01
N ALA A 131 -7.08 -13.73 -8.84
CA ALA A 131 -7.56 -12.68 -9.73
C ALA A 131 -6.62 -11.47 -9.74
N MET A 132 -6.16 -11.02 -8.56
CA MET A 132 -5.16 -9.95 -8.44
C MET A 132 -3.86 -10.33 -9.15
N ALA A 133 -3.32 -11.54 -8.88
CA ALA A 133 -2.06 -12.00 -9.44
C ALA A 133 -2.13 -12.17 -10.97
N ARG A 134 -3.23 -12.71 -11.49
CA ARG A 134 -3.43 -12.91 -12.94
C ARG A 134 -3.73 -11.61 -13.67
N GLY A 135 -4.50 -10.70 -13.05
CA GLY A 135 -4.94 -9.45 -13.69
C GLY A 135 -3.91 -8.33 -13.65
N ALA A 136 -3.27 -8.12 -12.50
CA ALA A 136 -2.27 -7.05 -12.33
C ALA A 136 -0.81 -7.57 -12.39
N GLY A 137 -0.62 -8.86 -12.26
CA GLY A 137 0.69 -9.49 -12.09
C GLY A 137 1.03 -9.71 -10.60
N ALA A 138 1.54 -10.89 -10.25
CA ALA A 138 1.90 -11.22 -8.87
C ALA A 138 2.91 -10.23 -8.25
N CYS A 139 3.79 -9.63 -9.08
CA CYS A 139 4.77 -8.62 -8.67
C CYS A 139 4.12 -7.29 -8.23
N LYS A 140 2.83 -7.08 -8.47
CA LYS A 140 2.04 -5.91 -8.08
C LYS A 140 1.21 -6.12 -6.83
N VAL A 141 1.17 -7.33 -6.28
CA VAL A 141 0.34 -7.69 -5.12
C VAL A 141 1.21 -7.76 -3.87
N LEU A 142 0.77 -7.10 -2.81
CA LEU A 142 1.43 -7.08 -1.52
C LEU A 142 0.58 -7.82 -0.49
N TYR A 143 1.22 -8.61 0.36
CA TYR A 143 0.57 -9.18 1.52
C TYR A 143 0.25 -8.08 2.53
N GLY A 144 -1.00 -8.03 2.96
CA GLY A 144 -1.47 -7.26 4.10
C GLY A 144 -2.41 -8.12 4.95
N SER A 145 -2.39 -7.93 6.25
CA SER A 145 -3.26 -8.65 7.19
C SER A 145 -4.33 -7.76 7.82
N ASP A 146 -4.08 -6.46 7.87
CA ASP A 146 -4.89 -5.53 8.67
C ASP A 146 -5.00 -6.00 10.14
N ALA A 147 -3.86 -6.44 10.69
CA ALA A 147 -3.77 -6.99 12.03
C ALA A 147 -4.25 -5.99 13.06
N TYR A 148 -4.83 -6.48 14.02
CA TYR A 148 -5.79 -6.36 15.07
C TYR A 148 -7.25 -6.40 14.63
N TRP A 149 -7.60 -5.90 13.43
CA TRP A 149 -8.97 -6.04 12.91
C TRP A 149 -9.22 -7.43 12.33
N ASN A 150 -8.20 -8.02 11.70
CA ASN A 150 -8.30 -9.31 11.04
C ASN A 150 -7.25 -10.30 11.56
N SER A 151 -7.55 -11.62 11.43
CA SER A 151 -6.60 -12.69 11.75
C SER A 151 -5.44 -12.71 10.74
N MET A 152 -4.21 -12.64 11.26
CA MET A 152 -3.01 -12.78 10.45
C MET A 152 -2.91 -14.19 9.84
N GLU A 153 -3.32 -15.21 10.58
CA GLU A 153 -3.31 -16.60 10.13
C GLU A 153 -4.24 -16.81 8.93
N ALA A 154 -5.44 -16.22 8.99
CA ALA A 154 -6.38 -16.27 7.87
C ALA A 154 -5.83 -15.52 6.64
N ALA A 155 -5.19 -14.37 6.85
CA ALA A 155 -4.60 -13.58 5.78
C ALA A 155 -3.44 -14.34 5.09
N VAL A 156 -2.54 -14.96 5.85
CA VAL A 156 -1.47 -15.81 5.31
C VAL A 156 -2.06 -17.05 4.63
N GLY A 157 -3.03 -17.70 5.27
CA GLY A 157 -3.67 -18.91 4.74
C GLY A 157 -4.28 -18.70 3.36
N ARG A 158 -4.92 -17.56 3.11
CA ARG A 158 -5.47 -17.22 1.78
C ARG A 158 -4.42 -17.25 0.68
N ILE A 159 -3.19 -16.78 0.95
CA ILE A 159 -2.13 -16.79 -0.05
C ILE A 159 -1.49 -18.17 -0.19
N LEU A 160 -1.26 -18.86 0.93
CA LEU A 160 -0.66 -20.20 0.90
C LEU A 160 -1.55 -21.22 0.16
N LEU A 161 -2.87 -21.10 0.30
CA LEU A 161 -3.85 -21.99 -0.31
C LEU A 161 -4.33 -21.54 -1.70
N ALA A 162 -3.92 -20.35 -2.17
CA ALA A 162 -4.27 -19.87 -3.50
C ALA A 162 -3.66 -20.76 -4.60
N GLU A 163 -4.35 -20.86 -5.73
CA GLU A 163 -3.89 -21.56 -6.93
C GLU A 163 -2.86 -20.74 -7.71
N LEU A 164 -1.71 -20.52 -7.07
CA LEU A 164 -0.56 -19.79 -7.57
C LEU A 164 0.70 -20.65 -7.46
N THR A 165 1.70 -20.33 -8.25
CA THR A 165 3.03 -20.94 -8.13
C THR A 165 3.71 -20.55 -6.83
N ASP A 166 4.65 -21.36 -6.34
CA ASP A 166 5.42 -21.03 -5.14
C ASP A 166 6.18 -19.71 -5.26
N GLU A 167 6.63 -19.36 -6.46
CA GLU A 167 7.31 -18.10 -6.71
C GLU A 167 6.35 -16.91 -6.59
N GLU A 168 5.14 -16.98 -7.16
CA GLU A 168 4.13 -15.95 -7.00
C GLU A 168 3.73 -15.76 -5.53
N LYS A 169 3.56 -16.86 -4.79
CA LYS A 169 3.28 -16.83 -3.34
C LYS A 169 4.40 -16.13 -2.57
N ARG A 170 5.68 -16.42 -2.86
CA ARG A 170 6.83 -15.75 -2.24
C ARG A 170 6.86 -14.26 -2.57
N GLN A 171 6.57 -13.90 -3.82
CA GLN A 171 6.48 -12.51 -4.24
C GLN A 171 5.44 -11.76 -3.39
N ILE A 172 4.22 -12.28 -3.32
CA ILE A 172 3.11 -11.67 -2.59
C ILE A 172 3.41 -11.60 -1.09
N LEU A 173 3.87 -12.71 -0.48
CA LEU A 173 4.11 -12.80 0.97
C LEU A 173 5.23 -11.89 1.49
N GLY A 174 6.17 -11.46 0.63
CA GLY A 174 7.25 -10.62 1.15
C GLY A 174 8.21 -10.03 0.14
N LEU A 175 8.55 -10.73 -0.97
CA LEU A 175 9.58 -10.25 -1.88
C LEU A 175 9.21 -8.92 -2.55
N ASN A 176 7.93 -8.70 -2.86
CA ASN A 176 7.45 -7.44 -3.40
C ASN A 176 7.60 -6.30 -2.39
N ALA A 177 7.19 -6.51 -1.13
CA ALA A 177 7.36 -5.52 -0.08
C ALA A 177 8.85 -5.23 0.17
N LYS A 178 9.68 -6.27 0.21
CA LYS A 178 11.13 -6.16 0.37
C LYS A 178 11.76 -5.26 -0.69
N ARG A 179 11.39 -5.47 -1.96
CA ARG A 179 11.83 -4.63 -3.09
C ARG A 179 11.30 -3.21 -2.99
N LEU A 180 10.00 -3.06 -2.75
CA LEU A 180 9.30 -1.78 -2.80
C LEU A 180 9.73 -0.82 -1.70
N PHE A 181 9.98 -1.35 -0.50
CA PHE A 181 10.40 -0.59 0.68
C PHE A 181 11.92 -0.60 0.89
N HIS A 182 12.70 -1.16 -0.04
CA HIS A 182 14.17 -1.23 0.02
C HIS A 182 14.69 -1.86 1.33
N LEU A 183 14.06 -2.97 1.77
CA LEU A 183 14.37 -3.58 3.06
C LEU A 183 15.70 -4.34 3.11
N ASP A 184 16.37 -4.56 1.97
CA ASP A 184 17.71 -5.13 1.90
C ASP A 184 18.82 -4.13 2.22
N GLN A 185 18.51 -2.84 2.19
CA GLN A 185 19.51 -1.82 2.49
C GLN A 185 19.66 -1.73 4.01
N PRO A 186 20.93 -1.79 4.52
CA PRO A 186 21.16 -1.57 5.95
C PRO A 186 20.56 -0.22 6.34
N GLN A 187 20.00 -0.17 7.54
CA GLN A 187 19.55 1.09 8.11
C GLN A 187 20.73 2.05 8.06
N ARG A 188 20.60 3.13 7.29
CA ARG A 188 21.63 4.17 7.26
C ARG A 188 21.72 4.73 8.68
N GLY A 189 22.84 4.46 9.35
CA GLY A 189 23.15 4.99 10.68
C GLY A 189 23.37 6.49 10.65
#